data_0dc15d74a09c0977b64a4b2885446a31
#
_entry.id   0dc15d74a09c0977b64a4b2885446a31
#
_cell.length_a   1.000
_cell.length_b   1.000
_cell.length_c   1.000
_cell.angle_alpha   90.00
_cell.angle_beta   90.00
_cell.angle_gamma   90.00
#
_symmetry.space_group_name_H-M   'P 1'
#
loop_
_entity.id
_entity.type
_entity.pdbx_description
1 polymer ?
#
loop_
_entity_poly.entity_id
_entity_poly.type
_entity_poly.pdbx_seq_one_letter_code
_entity_poly.pdbx_strand_id
1 'polypeptide(L)'
;AWEDRRVNLNRNEHLEDWYLKLNPNAVVPTLDHGGRVVVDSTVINEYLEEVFPAVCLLPGDAHGRARVRAWRQYIDEVPTPAIRVPSFNAFILRGWASMGDEEFNALVDKRTVRKHFYRKMGRQGFGAADLQEALDRLRDACERMQRSLADSQWVADDAFSVADISLVPTIVRLDDLGLTRLWDGLPRVADWYARIQARPSFAVTYYDGSRPKGTVEAC
;
A
#
# COMPACT_ATOMS: atom_id res chain seq x y z
N ALA A 1 -6.78 4.21 22.92
CA ALA A 1 -5.34 3.86 22.93
C ALA A 1 -5.16 2.57 22.13
N TRP A 2 -4.05 2.42 21.43
CA TRP A 2 -3.67 1.24 20.64
C TRP A 2 -2.22 0.90 20.91
N GLU A 3 -1.84 -0.34 20.70
CA GLU A 3 -0.47 -0.85 20.84
C GLU A 3 0.06 -1.27 19.47
N ASP A 4 1.26 -0.81 19.11
CA ASP A 4 1.95 -1.22 17.89
C ASP A 4 2.83 -2.45 18.18
N ARG A 5 2.47 -3.58 17.58
CA ARG A 5 3.28 -4.80 17.60
C ARG A 5 3.94 -4.99 16.24
N ARG A 6 5.22 -4.66 16.16
CA ARG A 6 5.98 -4.76 14.92
C ARG A 6 6.22 -6.22 14.54
N VAL A 7 6.00 -6.51 13.27
CA VAL A 7 6.29 -7.80 12.63
C VAL A 7 7.48 -7.60 11.69
N ASN A 8 8.58 -8.27 11.95
CA ASN A 8 9.78 -8.13 11.13
C ASN A 8 9.67 -8.93 9.83
N LEU A 9 9.29 -8.26 8.75
CA LEU A 9 9.12 -8.87 7.44
C LEU A 9 10.44 -9.38 6.84
N ASN A 10 11.58 -8.75 7.17
CA ASN A 10 12.89 -9.18 6.70
C ASN A 10 13.34 -10.50 7.33
N ARG A 11 12.84 -10.81 8.53
CA ARG A 11 13.04 -12.10 9.22
C ARG A 11 11.92 -13.11 8.96
N ASN A 12 10.99 -12.77 8.08
CA ASN A 12 9.83 -13.60 7.77
C ASN A 12 8.94 -13.94 8.97
N GLU A 13 8.89 -13.11 10.03
CA GLU A 13 8.05 -13.34 11.22
C GLU A 13 6.56 -13.50 10.87
N HIS A 14 6.09 -12.87 9.77
CA HIS A 14 4.73 -13.05 9.26
C HIS A 14 4.45 -14.46 8.69
N LEU A 15 5.47 -15.34 8.61
CA LEU A 15 5.37 -16.74 8.19
C LEU A 15 5.55 -17.71 9.35
N GLU A 16 5.73 -17.22 10.58
CA GLU A 16 5.81 -18.04 11.77
C GLU A 16 4.42 -18.47 12.25
N ASP A 17 4.35 -19.61 12.91
CA ASP A 17 3.09 -20.24 13.33
C ASP A 17 2.21 -19.35 14.19
N TRP A 18 2.83 -18.52 15.07
CA TRP A 18 2.08 -17.60 15.91
C TRP A 18 1.34 -16.54 15.11
N TYR A 19 1.98 -16.01 14.03
CA TYR A 19 1.36 -15.00 13.17
C TYR A 19 0.35 -15.63 12.21
N LEU A 20 0.67 -16.80 11.63
CA LEU A 20 -0.24 -17.52 10.74
C LEU A 20 -1.54 -17.95 11.42
N LYS A 21 -1.52 -18.19 12.75
CA LYS A 21 -2.73 -18.42 13.54
C LYS A 21 -3.62 -17.16 13.63
N LEU A 22 -3.03 -15.96 13.63
CA LEU A 22 -3.77 -14.69 13.62
C LEU A 22 -4.21 -14.33 12.21
N ASN A 23 -3.30 -14.46 11.25
CA ASN A 23 -3.54 -14.08 9.86
C ASN A 23 -3.03 -15.15 8.89
N PRO A 24 -3.88 -16.08 8.47
CA PRO A 24 -3.51 -17.14 7.54
C PRO A 24 -3.16 -16.65 6.14
N ASN A 25 -3.42 -15.36 5.83
CA ASN A 25 -3.02 -14.73 4.58
C ASN A 25 -1.51 -14.44 4.52
N ALA A 26 -0.78 -14.57 5.64
CA ALA A 26 0.66 -14.32 5.73
C ALA A 26 1.05 -12.90 5.24
N VAL A 27 0.26 -11.89 5.59
CA VAL A 27 0.48 -10.48 5.23
C VAL A 27 0.22 -9.57 6.43
N VAL A 28 0.76 -8.37 6.41
CA VAL A 28 0.44 -7.29 7.34
C VAL A 28 -0.41 -6.24 6.61
N PRO A 29 -1.23 -5.46 7.33
CA PRO A 29 -1.45 -5.44 8.77
C PRO A 29 -2.45 -6.50 9.27
N THR A 30 -2.45 -6.69 10.59
CA THR A 30 -3.47 -7.46 11.32
C THR A 30 -3.89 -6.64 12.54
N LEU A 31 -5.18 -6.46 12.73
CA LEU A 31 -5.75 -5.80 13.91
C LEU A 31 -6.28 -6.86 14.87
N ASP A 32 -5.88 -6.81 16.14
CA ASP A 32 -6.56 -7.51 17.23
C ASP A 32 -7.33 -6.50 18.08
N HIS A 33 -8.63 -6.63 18.12
CA HIS A 33 -9.50 -5.81 18.95
C HIS A 33 -10.18 -6.67 20.02
N GLY A 34 -9.49 -6.83 21.16
CA GLY A 34 -10.00 -7.62 22.28
C GLY A 34 -10.22 -9.10 21.94
N GLY A 35 -9.30 -9.72 21.21
CA GLY A 35 -9.34 -11.11 20.75
C GLY A 35 -10.14 -11.30 19.45
N ARG A 36 -10.68 -10.24 18.86
CA ARG A 36 -11.31 -10.27 17.53
C ARG A 36 -10.32 -9.80 16.48
N VAL A 37 -9.86 -10.74 15.68
CA VAL A 37 -8.85 -10.47 14.66
C VAL A 37 -9.51 -10.01 13.37
N VAL A 38 -9.06 -8.86 12.84
CA VAL A 38 -9.45 -8.33 11.52
C VAL A 38 -8.19 -8.21 10.67
N VAL A 39 -8.26 -8.70 9.45
CA VAL A 39 -7.13 -8.74 8.51
C VAL A 39 -7.46 -7.95 7.25
N ASP A 40 -6.40 -7.51 6.54
CA ASP A 40 -6.47 -6.62 5.38
C ASP A 40 -6.74 -5.15 5.74
N SER A 41 -5.88 -4.26 5.21
CA SER A 41 -5.94 -2.83 5.54
C SER A 41 -7.24 -2.16 5.10
N THR A 42 -7.82 -2.60 3.98
CA THR A 42 -9.08 -2.06 3.48
C THR A 42 -10.23 -2.44 4.40
N VAL A 43 -10.26 -3.70 4.85
CA VAL A 43 -11.26 -4.20 5.80
C VAL A 43 -11.08 -3.57 7.20
N ILE A 44 -9.82 -3.49 7.67
CA ILE A 44 -9.50 -2.87 8.97
C ILE A 44 -9.96 -1.41 9.01
N ASN A 45 -9.72 -0.63 7.97
CA ASN A 45 -10.17 0.76 7.92
C ASN A 45 -11.70 0.88 8.00
N GLU A 46 -12.44 -0.01 7.33
CA GLU A 46 -13.91 0.00 7.40
C GLU A 46 -14.42 -0.43 8.77
N TYR A 47 -13.81 -1.45 9.36
CA TYR A 47 -14.11 -1.89 10.73
C TYR A 47 -13.88 -0.77 11.75
N LEU A 48 -12.79 -0.01 11.63
CA LEU A 48 -12.48 1.10 12.54
C LEU A 48 -13.50 2.23 12.42
N GLU A 49 -13.99 2.54 11.21
CA GLU A 49 -15.06 3.52 10.99
C GLU A 49 -16.39 3.13 11.68
N GLU A 50 -16.73 1.83 11.66
CA GLU A 50 -17.93 1.34 12.29
C GLU A 50 -17.84 1.32 13.83
N VAL A 51 -16.64 0.96 14.35
CA VAL A 51 -16.45 0.81 15.81
C VAL A 51 -16.12 2.14 16.51
N PHE A 52 -15.47 3.07 15.80
CA PHE A 52 -15.03 4.36 16.35
C PHE A 52 -15.61 5.57 15.58
N PRO A 53 -16.92 5.75 15.53
CA PRO A 53 -17.57 6.73 14.67
C PRO A 53 -17.40 8.19 15.11
N ALA A 54 -16.68 8.45 16.19
CA ALA A 54 -16.46 9.81 16.71
C ALA A 54 -15.71 10.73 15.74
N VAL A 55 -14.84 10.15 14.88
CA VAL A 55 -14.19 10.86 13.78
C VAL A 55 -14.53 10.10 12.50
N CYS A 56 -15.58 10.54 11.81
CA CYS A 56 -16.07 9.88 10.62
C CYS A 56 -15.20 10.25 9.40
N LEU A 57 -14.62 9.25 8.76
CA LEU A 57 -13.84 9.36 7.51
C LEU A 57 -14.60 8.78 6.30
N LEU A 58 -15.89 8.48 6.49
CA LEU A 58 -16.82 8.11 5.42
C LEU A 58 -17.90 9.16 5.27
N PRO A 59 -18.35 9.49 4.05
CA PRO A 59 -19.50 10.37 3.82
C PRO A 59 -20.78 9.90 4.50
N GLY A 60 -21.62 10.83 4.95
CA GLY A 60 -22.88 10.53 5.62
C GLY A 60 -23.93 9.87 4.71
N ASP A 61 -23.90 10.16 3.41
CA ASP A 61 -24.86 9.62 2.45
C ASP A 61 -24.35 8.35 1.74
N ALA A 62 -25.27 7.57 1.23
CA ALA A 62 -24.97 6.27 0.60
C ALA A 62 -24.17 6.42 -0.71
N HIS A 63 -24.42 7.48 -1.49
CA HIS A 63 -23.73 7.72 -2.76
C HIS A 63 -22.27 8.13 -2.52
N GLY A 64 -22.02 9.02 -1.57
CA GLY A 64 -20.68 9.39 -1.15
C GLY A 64 -19.87 8.17 -0.66
N ARG A 65 -20.48 7.33 0.18
CA ARG A 65 -19.84 6.06 0.61
C ARG A 65 -19.55 5.12 -0.57
N ALA A 66 -20.43 5.05 -1.55
CA ALA A 66 -20.20 4.24 -2.76
C ALA A 66 -18.99 4.77 -3.57
N ARG A 67 -18.84 6.10 -3.71
CA ARG A 67 -17.65 6.72 -4.37
C ARG A 67 -16.35 6.38 -3.62
N VAL A 68 -16.34 6.49 -2.31
CA VAL A 68 -15.19 6.12 -1.49
C VAL A 68 -14.83 4.64 -1.68
N ARG A 69 -15.81 3.74 -1.63
CA ARG A 69 -15.60 2.29 -1.86
C ARG A 69 -15.11 1.98 -3.27
N ALA A 70 -15.62 2.67 -4.28
CA ALA A 70 -15.15 2.51 -5.66
C ALA A 70 -13.68 2.95 -5.83
N TRP A 71 -13.25 4.02 -5.15
CA TRP A 71 -11.85 4.41 -5.10
C TRP A 71 -10.98 3.36 -4.42
N ARG A 72 -11.41 2.83 -3.27
CA ARG A 72 -10.66 1.81 -2.52
C ARG A 72 -10.51 0.51 -3.32
N GLN A 73 -11.59 0.05 -3.97
CA GLN A 73 -11.52 -1.10 -4.87
C GLN A 73 -10.50 -0.87 -6.01
N TYR A 74 -10.56 0.29 -6.65
CA TYR A 74 -9.59 0.64 -7.69
C TYR A 74 -8.14 0.64 -7.15
N ILE A 75 -7.92 1.18 -5.94
CA ILE A 75 -6.60 1.22 -5.30
C ILE A 75 -6.09 -0.20 -5.06
N ASP A 76 -6.92 -1.10 -4.59
CA ASP A 76 -6.54 -2.48 -4.32
C ASP A 76 -6.26 -3.28 -5.60
N GLU A 77 -6.96 -2.98 -6.69
CA GLU A 77 -6.81 -3.69 -7.98
C GLU A 77 -5.67 -3.15 -8.85
N VAL A 78 -5.38 -1.86 -8.81
CA VAL A 78 -4.46 -1.24 -9.78
C VAL A 78 -3.19 -0.69 -9.13
N PRO A 79 -3.18 0.44 -8.42
CA PRO A 79 -1.92 1.01 -7.94
C PRO A 79 -1.25 0.17 -6.84
N THR A 80 -2.00 -0.49 -5.97
CA THR A 80 -1.40 -1.34 -4.91
C THR A 80 -0.64 -2.54 -5.45
N PRO A 81 -1.14 -3.34 -6.40
CA PRO A 81 -0.31 -4.37 -7.04
C PRO A 81 0.84 -3.80 -7.86
N ALA A 82 0.61 -2.70 -8.58
CA ALA A 82 1.62 -2.10 -9.44
C ALA A 82 2.83 -1.59 -8.65
N ILE A 83 2.61 -0.86 -7.54
CA ILE A 83 3.72 -0.32 -6.73
C ILE A 83 4.59 -1.41 -6.08
N ARG A 84 4.09 -2.62 -5.93
CA ARG A 84 4.87 -3.75 -5.41
C ARG A 84 6.02 -4.12 -6.33
N VAL A 85 5.84 -4.03 -7.65
CA VAL A 85 6.86 -4.43 -8.63
C VAL A 85 8.16 -3.63 -8.43
N PRO A 86 8.18 -2.29 -8.55
CA PRO A 86 9.40 -1.51 -8.31
C PRO A 86 9.86 -1.58 -6.84
N SER A 87 8.94 -1.67 -5.88
CA SER A 87 9.30 -1.75 -4.46
C SER A 87 10.05 -3.03 -4.12
N PHE A 88 9.63 -4.16 -4.68
CA PHE A 88 10.26 -5.45 -4.42
C PHE A 88 11.63 -5.53 -5.07
N ASN A 89 11.81 -5.03 -6.29
CA ASN A 89 13.12 -4.92 -6.92
C ASN A 89 14.08 -4.06 -6.09
N ALA A 90 13.62 -2.91 -5.57
CA ALA A 90 14.47 -1.99 -4.85
C ALA A 90 14.84 -2.46 -3.43
N PHE A 91 13.90 -3.06 -2.69
CA PHE A 91 14.05 -3.27 -1.25
C PHE A 91 14.08 -4.73 -0.80
N ILE A 92 13.43 -5.62 -1.53
CA ILE A 92 13.24 -7.02 -1.09
C ILE A 92 14.21 -7.97 -1.79
N LEU A 93 14.49 -7.76 -3.06
CA LEU A 93 15.27 -8.66 -3.89
C LEU A 93 16.67 -8.96 -3.33
N ARG A 94 17.34 -7.97 -2.72
CA ARG A 94 18.70 -8.14 -2.16
C ARG A 94 18.80 -9.28 -1.15
N GLY A 95 17.77 -9.48 -0.33
CA GLY A 95 17.73 -10.56 0.65
C GLY A 95 17.45 -11.95 0.04
N TRP A 96 17.03 -12.00 -1.22
CA TRP A 96 16.61 -13.24 -1.89
C TRP A 96 17.55 -13.72 -2.97
N ALA A 97 18.40 -12.83 -3.50
CA ALA A 97 19.32 -13.14 -4.61
C ALA A 97 20.33 -14.25 -4.27
N SER A 98 20.74 -14.34 -3.00
CA SER A 98 21.69 -15.37 -2.51
C SER A 98 21.02 -16.66 -2.00
N MET A 99 19.69 -16.71 -1.97
CA MET A 99 18.93 -17.85 -1.44
C MET A 99 18.98 -19.04 -2.40
N GLY A 100 19.02 -20.27 -1.89
CA GLY A 100 18.90 -21.48 -2.72
C GLY A 100 17.47 -21.67 -3.26
N ASP A 101 17.32 -22.45 -4.33
CA ASP A 101 16.00 -22.68 -4.95
C ASP A 101 15.03 -23.39 -4.01
N GLU A 102 15.47 -24.35 -3.24
CA GLU A 102 14.64 -25.09 -2.27
C GLU A 102 14.12 -24.14 -1.16
N GLU A 103 15.02 -23.34 -0.61
CA GLU A 103 14.67 -22.36 0.43
C GLU A 103 13.69 -21.31 -0.09
N PHE A 104 13.96 -20.77 -1.30
CA PHE A 104 13.05 -19.82 -1.97
C PHE A 104 11.66 -20.43 -2.15
N ASN A 105 11.56 -21.63 -2.70
CA ASN A 105 10.28 -22.29 -2.95
C ASN A 105 9.54 -22.58 -1.63
N ALA A 106 10.23 -23.05 -0.60
CA ALA A 106 9.64 -23.31 0.72
C ALA A 106 9.06 -22.03 1.35
N LEU A 107 9.76 -20.89 1.23
CA LEU A 107 9.26 -19.60 1.71
C LEU A 107 8.09 -19.07 0.87
N VAL A 108 8.12 -19.27 -0.44
CA VAL A 108 7.03 -18.87 -1.34
C VAL A 108 5.78 -19.69 -1.07
N ASP A 109 5.91 -20.98 -0.80
CA ASP A 109 4.78 -21.87 -0.56
C ASP A 109 4.01 -21.56 0.73
N LYS A 110 4.65 -20.93 1.70
CA LYS A 110 3.99 -20.42 2.92
C LYS A 110 3.14 -19.17 2.67
N ARG A 111 3.28 -18.49 1.54
CA ARG A 111 2.58 -17.23 1.23
C ARG A 111 1.26 -17.47 0.52
N THR A 112 0.18 -17.56 1.27
CA THR A 112 -1.15 -17.91 0.75
C THR A 112 -1.63 -16.93 -0.33
N VAL A 113 -1.65 -15.63 -0.04
CA VAL A 113 -2.24 -14.61 -0.94
C VAL A 113 -1.28 -14.20 -2.05
N ARG A 114 0.04 -14.19 -1.80
CA ARG A 114 1.03 -13.63 -2.74
C ARG A 114 1.95 -14.67 -3.38
N LYS A 115 1.63 -15.95 -3.29
CA LYS A 115 2.43 -17.04 -3.82
C LYS A 115 2.80 -16.86 -5.30
N HIS A 116 1.82 -16.57 -6.14
CA HIS A 116 2.03 -16.38 -7.58
C HIS A 116 2.83 -15.12 -7.91
N PHE A 117 2.67 -14.04 -7.14
CA PHE A 117 3.47 -12.84 -7.27
C PHE A 117 4.96 -13.12 -6.99
N TYR A 118 5.28 -13.82 -5.90
CA TYR A 118 6.65 -14.19 -5.55
C TYR A 118 7.25 -15.19 -6.55
N ARG A 119 6.46 -16.14 -7.04
CA ARG A 119 6.92 -17.06 -8.09
C ARG A 119 7.26 -16.34 -9.38
N LYS A 120 6.44 -15.35 -9.79
CA LYS A 120 6.71 -14.51 -10.97
C LYS A 120 7.95 -13.66 -10.78
N MET A 121 8.14 -13.06 -9.60
CA MET A 121 9.32 -12.28 -9.25
C MET A 121 10.60 -13.14 -9.31
N GLY A 122 10.53 -14.37 -8.83
CA GLY A 122 11.71 -15.22 -8.70
C GLY A 122 12.78 -14.61 -7.79
N ARG A 123 14.00 -15.15 -7.85
CA ARG A 123 15.16 -14.61 -7.13
C ARG A 123 15.88 -13.50 -7.90
N GLN A 124 15.54 -13.30 -9.18
CA GLN A 124 16.14 -12.30 -10.05
C GLN A 124 15.37 -10.98 -10.08
N GLY A 125 14.16 -10.95 -9.50
CA GLY A 125 13.28 -9.79 -9.55
C GLY A 125 12.42 -9.76 -10.81
N PHE A 126 11.66 -8.69 -10.92
CA PHE A 126 10.84 -8.42 -12.11
C PHE A 126 11.71 -7.83 -13.22
N GLY A 127 11.47 -8.28 -14.45
CA GLY A 127 12.15 -7.77 -15.63
C GLY A 127 11.67 -6.39 -16.08
N ALA A 128 12.35 -5.82 -17.09
CA ALA A 128 12.06 -4.49 -17.60
C ALA A 128 10.62 -4.33 -18.10
N ALA A 129 10.07 -5.35 -18.76
CA ALA A 129 8.68 -5.30 -19.24
C ALA A 129 7.66 -5.24 -18.10
N ASP A 130 7.84 -6.06 -17.04
CA ASP A 130 6.97 -6.02 -15.85
C ASP A 130 7.07 -4.67 -15.12
N LEU A 131 8.29 -4.12 -15.05
CA LEU A 131 8.53 -2.83 -14.44
C LEU A 131 7.85 -1.72 -15.23
N GLN A 132 7.99 -1.70 -16.56
CA GLN A 132 7.35 -0.69 -17.41
C GLN A 132 5.81 -0.75 -17.28
N GLU A 133 5.21 -1.95 -17.39
CA GLU A 133 3.76 -2.12 -17.18
C GLU A 133 3.30 -1.58 -15.82
N ALA A 134 4.08 -1.84 -14.76
CA ALA A 134 3.76 -1.33 -13.43
C ALA A 134 3.85 0.21 -13.38
N LEU A 135 4.86 0.82 -14.00
CA LEU A 135 5.01 2.27 -14.06
C LEU A 135 3.88 2.93 -14.87
N ASP A 136 3.45 2.33 -15.96
CA ASP A 136 2.32 2.82 -16.76
C ASP A 136 1.03 2.81 -15.94
N ARG A 137 0.73 1.71 -15.24
CA ARG A 137 -0.43 1.64 -14.32
C ARG A 137 -0.37 2.67 -13.19
N LEU A 138 0.81 2.96 -12.67
CA LEU A 138 1.00 3.96 -11.63
C LEU A 138 0.82 5.38 -12.20
N ARG A 139 1.26 5.63 -13.45
CA ARG A 139 0.99 6.88 -14.16
C ARG A 139 -0.52 7.06 -14.38
N ASP A 140 -1.22 6.03 -14.85
CA ASP A 140 -2.68 6.04 -15.04
C ASP A 140 -3.41 6.36 -13.72
N ALA A 141 -2.90 5.84 -12.59
CA ALA A 141 -3.47 6.14 -11.27
C ALA A 141 -3.27 7.62 -10.90
N CYS A 142 -2.10 8.20 -11.16
CA CYS A 142 -1.87 9.63 -10.96
C CYS A 142 -2.76 10.49 -11.86
N GLU A 143 -2.97 10.09 -13.11
CA GLU A 143 -3.88 10.79 -14.04
C GLU A 143 -5.35 10.69 -13.59
N ARG A 144 -5.76 9.53 -13.05
CA ARG A 144 -7.10 9.39 -12.45
C ARG A 144 -7.27 10.30 -11.24
N MET A 145 -6.24 10.39 -10.38
CA MET A 145 -6.22 11.37 -9.28
C MET A 145 -6.37 12.80 -9.81
N GLN A 146 -5.57 13.19 -10.80
CA GLN A 146 -5.61 14.53 -11.40
C GLN A 146 -7.00 14.91 -11.89
N ARG A 147 -7.71 13.95 -12.55
CA ARG A 147 -9.09 14.17 -13.01
C ARG A 147 -10.07 14.30 -11.86
N SER A 148 -9.99 13.41 -10.86
CA SER A 148 -10.91 13.46 -9.71
C SER A 148 -10.72 14.72 -8.88
N LEU A 149 -9.49 15.15 -8.67
CA LEU A 149 -9.12 16.35 -7.94
C LEU A 149 -9.40 17.66 -8.73
N ALA A 150 -9.95 17.58 -9.94
CA ALA A 150 -10.42 18.75 -10.68
C ALA A 150 -11.72 19.31 -10.07
N ASP A 151 -12.56 18.43 -9.57
CA ASP A 151 -13.92 18.74 -9.12
C ASP A 151 -14.11 18.57 -7.59
N SER A 152 -13.05 18.13 -6.87
CA SER A 152 -13.11 17.91 -5.42
C SER A 152 -11.74 18.13 -4.75
N GLN A 153 -11.76 18.43 -3.45
CA GLN A 153 -10.53 18.64 -2.69
C GLN A 153 -9.76 17.33 -2.42
N TRP A 154 -10.46 16.20 -2.31
CA TRP A 154 -9.90 14.88 -2.02
C TRP A 154 -10.33 13.88 -3.08
N VAL A 155 -9.69 12.71 -3.12
CA VAL A 155 -9.85 11.79 -4.27
C VAL A 155 -11.27 11.29 -4.49
N ALA A 156 -12.10 11.24 -3.45
CA ALA A 156 -13.48 10.74 -3.56
C ALA A 156 -14.54 11.83 -3.36
N ASP A 157 -14.21 12.93 -2.66
CA ASP A 157 -15.14 14.00 -2.30
C ASP A 157 -14.40 15.26 -1.83
N ASP A 158 -15.13 16.29 -1.37
CA ASP A 158 -14.57 17.49 -0.74
C ASP A 158 -14.07 17.25 0.69
N ALA A 159 -14.41 16.13 1.31
CA ALA A 159 -13.93 15.72 2.61
C ALA A 159 -12.84 14.64 2.50
N PHE A 160 -11.79 14.78 3.35
CA PHE A 160 -10.78 13.74 3.53
C PHE A 160 -11.42 12.44 4.00
N SER A 161 -11.07 11.33 3.38
CA SER A 161 -11.73 10.04 3.61
C SER A 161 -10.77 8.87 3.67
N VAL A 162 -11.29 7.68 3.98
CA VAL A 162 -10.53 6.43 3.92
C VAL A 162 -10.02 6.09 2.50
N ALA A 163 -10.57 6.71 1.44
CA ALA A 163 -10.02 6.58 0.09
C ALA A 163 -8.65 7.24 -0.01
N ASP A 164 -8.51 8.45 0.54
CA ASP A 164 -7.22 9.15 0.60
C ASP A 164 -6.22 8.36 1.43
N ILE A 165 -6.63 7.87 2.61
CA ILE A 165 -5.81 7.03 3.49
C ILE A 165 -5.29 5.80 2.76
N SER A 166 -6.15 5.13 1.97
CA SER A 166 -5.78 3.93 1.21
C SER A 166 -4.77 4.23 0.10
N LEU A 167 -4.79 5.45 -0.47
CA LEU A 167 -3.91 5.85 -1.56
C LEU A 167 -2.55 6.37 -1.09
N VAL A 168 -2.49 7.00 0.08
CA VAL A 168 -1.25 7.58 0.67
C VAL A 168 -0.05 6.64 0.59
N PRO A 169 -0.13 5.34 0.98
CA PRO A 169 1.03 4.46 0.95
C PRO A 169 1.63 4.27 -0.46
N THR A 170 0.80 4.31 -1.50
CA THR A 170 1.27 4.20 -2.89
C THR A 170 2.04 5.46 -3.29
N ILE A 171 1.50 6.64 -3.04
CA ILE A 171 2.15 7.91 -3.42
C ILE A 171 3.42 8.15 -2.60
N VAL A 172 3.40 7.85 -1.30
CA VAL A 172 4.61 7.88 -0.45
C VAL A 172 5.68 6.92 -0.99
N ARG A 173 5.29 5.73 -1.44
CA ARG A 173 6.23 4.76 -2.00
C ARG A 173 6.80 5.21 -3.33
N LEU A 174 6.05 5.92 -4.17
CA LEU A 174 6.59 6.54 -5.39
C LEU A 174 7.68 7.56 -5.04
N ASP A 175 7.45 8.39 -4.03
CA ASP A 175 8.44 9.35 -3.54
C ASP A 175 9.68 8.63 -2.95
N ASP A 176 9.49 7.58 -2.16
CA ASP A 176 10.58 6.76 -1.61
C ASP A 176 11.47 6.13 -2.69
N LEU A 177 10.91 5.80 -3.84
CA LEU A 177 11.57 5.18 -4.98
C LEU A 177 12.16 6.18 -5.98
N GLY A 178 12.01 7.50 -5.74
CA GLY A 178 12.42 8.53 -6.70
C GLY A 178 11.60 8.55 -8.00
N LEU A 179 10.35 8.08 -7.93
CA LEU A 179 9.43 7.95 -9.07
C LEU A 179 8.44 9.12 -9.16
N THR A 180 8.75 10.27 -8.53
CA THR A 180 7.88 11.47 -8.55
C THR A 180 7.60 11.99 -9.96
N ARG A 181 8.47 11.67 -10.93
CA ARG A 181 8.23 11.97 -12.34
C ARG A 181 6.91 11.40 -12.88
N LEU A 182 6.34 10.39 -12.22
CA LEU A 182 5.06 9.81 -12.62
C LEU A 182 3.86 10.75 -12.42
N TRP A 183 4.03 11.86 -11.71
CA TRP A 183 3.03 12.91 -11.65
C TRP A 183 3.52 14.26 -12.22
N ASP A 184 4.60 14.26 -13.01
CA ASP A 184 5.01 15.46 -13.74
C ASP A 184 3.88 15.91 -14.67
N GLY A 185 3.58 17.22 -14.63
CA GLY A 185 2.45 17.79 -15.37
C GLY A 185 1.07 17.55 -14.73
N LEU A 186 1.01 16.96 -13.53
CA LEU A 186 -0.22 16.70 -12.78
C LEU A 186 -0.25 17.50 -11.46
N PRO A 187 -0.45 18.83 -11.50
CA PRO A 187 -0.25 19.69 -10.33
C PRO A 187 -1.19 19.40 -9.17
N ARG A 188 -2.40 18.87 -9.42
CA ARG A 188 -3.35 18.54 -8.36
C ARG A 188 -2.90 17.32 -7.54
N VAL A 189 -2.16 16.39 -8.15
CA VAL A 189 -1.56 15.26 -7.43
C VAL A 189 -0.49 15.77 -6.48
N ALA A 190 0.40 16.66 -6.95
CA ALA A 190 1.43 17.26 -6.11
C ALA A 190 0.83 18.07 -4.95
N ASP A 191 -0.22 18.88 -5.23
CA ASP A 191 -0.95 19.63 -4.21
C ASP A 191 -1.65 18.71 -3.19
N TRP A 192 -2.32 17.65 -3.67
CA TRP A 192 -2.92 16.65 -2.77
C TRP A 192 -1.87 16.03 -1.86
N TYR A 193 -0.71 15.65 -2.41
CA TYR A 193 0.36 15.05 -1.62
C TYR A 193 0.93 16.04 -0.59
N ALA A 194 1.10 17.31 -0.94
CA ALA A 194 1.52 18.35 0.00
C ALA A 194 0.50 18.52 1.15
N ARG A 195 -0.80 18.50 0.86
CA ARG A 195 -1.86 18.55 1.90
C ARG A 195 -1.84 17.30 2.79
N ILE A 196 -1.57 16.11 2.25
CA ILE A 196 -1.38 14.89 3.02
C ILE A 196 -0.19 15.04 3.97
N GLN A 197 0.95 15.52 3.48
CA GLN A 197 2.17 15.71 4.28
C GLN A 197 2.00 16.75 5.40
N ALA A 198 1.16 17.74 5.20
CA ALA A 198 0.85 18.77 6.20
C ALA A 198 -0.05 18.26 7.36
N ARG A 199 -0.64 17.08 7.26
CA ARG A 199 -1.49 16.52 8.32
C ARG A 199 -0.63 16.04 9.50
N PRO A 200 -1.03 16.33 10.75
CA PRO A 200 -0.28 15.84 11.93
C PRO A 200 -0.11 14.31 11.95
N SER A 201 -1.12 13.57 11.46
CA SER A 201 -1.06 12.11 11.38
C SER A 201 0.02 11.60 10.41
N PHE A 202 0.41 12.39 9.40
CA PHE A 202 1.47 12.00 8.48
C PHE A 202 2.82 11.88 9.20
N ALA A 203 3.21 12.87 9.98
CA ALA A 203 4.47 12.85 10.73
C ALA A 203 4.53 11.71 11.77
N VAL A 204 3.38 11.36 12.36
CA VAL A 204 3.30 10.22 13.29
C VAL A 204 3.45 8.89 12.56
N THR A 205 2.87 8.76 11.37
CA THR A 205 2.90 7.52 10.58
C THR A 205 4.26 7.34 9.88
N TYR A 206 4.79 8.42 9.32
CA TYR A 206 6.04 8.43 8.54
C TYR A 206 7.12 9.19 9.29
N TYR A 207 7.45 8.72 10.50
CA TYR A 207 8.49 9.28 11.36
C TYR A 207 9.90 9.04 10.77
N ASP A 208 10.90 9.76 11.26
CA ASP A 208 12.28 9.65 10.79
C ASP A 208 12.80 8.21 10.86
N GLY A 209 13.33 7.71 9.75
CA GLY A 209 13.82 6.35 9.61
C GLY A 209 12.75 5.29 9.32
N SER A 210 11.45 5.64 9.31
CA SER A 210 10.37 4.69 8.94
C SER A 210 10.29 4.42 7.43
N ARG A 211 10.81 5.35 6.60
CA ARG A 211 10.73 5.30 5.14
C ARG A 211 12.04 4.83 4.53
N PRO A 212 12.10 3.62 3.93
CA PRO A 212 13.27 3.23 3.16
C PRO A 212 13.36 4.08 1.90
N LYS A 213 14.56 4.61 1.61
CA LYS A 213 14.83 5.32 0.36
C LYS A 213 15.57 4.41 -0.62
N GLY A 214 15.16 4.41 -1.87
CA GLY A 214 15.77 3.67 -2.95
C GLY A 214 15.56 4.37 -4.27
N THR A 215 16.32 3.97 -5.28
CA THR A 215 16.13 4.43 -6.65
C THR A 215 15.78 3.26 -7.53
N VAL A 216 14.79 3.44 -8.38
CA VAL A 216 14.52 2.55 -9.50
C VAL A 216 15.19 3.18 -10.71
N GLU A 217 16.27 2.54 -11.18
CA GLU A 217 16.89 2.96 -12.43
C GLU A 217 15.84 2.82 -13.55
N ALA A 218 15.64 3.90 -14.28
CA ALA A 218 14.82 3.85 -15.48
C ALA A 218 15.55 2.98 -16.51
N CYS A 219 14.90 1.92 -16.96
CA CYS A 219 15.36 1.19 -18.13
C CYS A 219 15.22 2.04 -19.38
#